data_0b9a9f8ad8a6b61a6d246a25c760b787
#
_entry.id   0b9a9f8ad8a6b61a6d246a25c760b787
#
_cell.length_a   1.000
_cell.length_b   1.000
_cell.length_c   1.000
_cell.angle_alpha   90.00
_cell.angle_beta   90.00
_cell.angle_gamma   90.00
#
_symmetry.space_group_name_H-M   'P 1'
#
loop_
_entity.id
_entity.type
_entity.pdbx_description
1 polymer ?
#
loop_
_entity_poly.entity_id
_entity_poly.type
_entity_poly.pdbx_seq_one_letter_code
_entity_poly.pdbx_strand_id
1 'polypeptide(L)'
;MISIVIPALNEEKYLPGCLKSLHNQDYTGSYEIIIADNGSTDDTVRIAHEFGVRVVPSHGKKSVFYARQIGADAAQGDIIAQADADTIYPKDWLSRIAHVFEKNPNAVAVTGRYIYTEPPWWAKVEYIFRTNLNLVTTFILGRPLIISGATFAFRREPFVALGCYHDIAYAPDQWGIASRLSKRGKVVFDKKLCVETSPRSVNKPLLSIVKDGIVNWSRWGKFILNQPVSVIGKGIAKSFRKNRLVSSIIAVIIALVVFIVSIGYILPSASFFGKVYAAEKTSNKVIALTFDDGPNEPYTSEILDILASHNINATFFIIGKNAELYPATVNRIQAEGNVIGNHSYSHSPNHAVSTFGIKDMLQGEDAIFNVTGLKPHLYRPPHGKKTPWELDGVKDAGMIEVTWDISTNDQHSFIYFGKPSSERYAEAIVKEAKPGGIILLHDGHGTMQGVPQSDASMTVQALPLIIEQLQAQGYRFVTVPVLLDVPAYNN
;
A
#
# COMPACT_ATOMS: atom_id res chain seq x y z
N MET A 1 2.16 -29.06 10.07
CA MET A 1 2.81 -28.10 11.02
C MET A 1 3.56 -27.04 10.24
N ILE A 2 3.63 -25.79 10.74
CA ILE A 2 4.39 -24.68 10.14
C ILE A 2 5.60 -24.33 11.03
N SER A 3 6.79 -24.24 10.45
CA SER A 3 7.98 -23.72 11.15
C SER A 3 8.27 -22.31 10.67
N ILE A 4 8.28 -21.34 11.60
CA ILE A 4 8.64 -19.95 11.34
C ILE A 4 10.14 -19.81 11.58
N VAL A 5 10.89 -19.39 10.58
CA VAL A 5 12.35 -19.22 10.65
C VAL A 5 12.70 -17.74 10.56
N ILE A 6 13.34 -17.22 11.60
CA ILE A 6 13.73 -15.82 11.73
C ILE A 6 15.25 -15.73 11.82
N PRO A 7 15.96 -15.27 10.80
CA PRO A 7 17.38 -14.93 10.94
C PRO A 7 17.53 -13.66 11.80
N ALA A 8 18.40 -13.70 12.78
CA ALA A 8 18.64 -12.57 13.68
C ALA A 8 20.13 -12.25 13.82
N LEU A 9 20.45 -10.96 13.88
CA LEU A 9 21.77 -10.43 14.23
C LEU A 9 21.62 -9.02 14.81
N ASN A 10 21.73 -8.89 16.12
CA ASN A 10 21.58 -7.63 16.86
C ASN A 10 20.21 -6.97 16.61
N GLU A 11 19.14 -7.67 16.98
CA GLU A 11 17.74 -7.30 16.75
C GLU A 11 16.98 -6.99 18.06
N GLU A 12 17.67 -6.70 19.17
CA GLU A 12 17.07 -6.48 20.50
C GLU A 12 15.93 -5.46 20.47
N LYS A 13 16.05 -4.43 19.62
CA LYS A 13 15.06 -3.36 19.49
C LYS A 13 13.75 -3.82 18.84
N TYR A 14 13.81 -4.70 17.84
CA TYR A 14 12.67 -5.04 16.97
C TYR A 14 12.08 -6.41 17.30
N LEU A 15 12.91 -7.35 17.75
CA LEU A 15 12.52 -8.73 18.01
C LEU A 15 11.33 -8.88 18.98
N PRO A 16 11.18 -8.08 20.05
CA PRO A 16 10.02 -8.20 20.94
C PRO A 16 8.69 -7.97 20.24
N GLY A 17 8.60 -6.95 19.37
CA GLY A 17 7.41 -6.66 18.58
C GLY A 17 7.08 -7.78 17.59
N CYS A 18 8.11 -8.28 16.89
CA CYS A 18 7.99 -9.40 15.98
C CYS A 18 7.44 -10.64 16.70
N LEU A 19 8.07 -11.08 17.78
CA LEU A 19 7.66 -12.27 18.53
C LEU A 19 6.26 -12.13 19.13
N LYS A 20 5.93 -10.98 19.68
CA LYS A 20 4.58 -10.69 20.18
C LYS A 20 3.52 -10.86 19.08
N SER A 21 3.81 -10.39 17.86
CA SER A 21 2.89 -10.52 16.73
C SER A 21 2.75 -11.99 16.26
N LEU A 22 3.84 -12.76 16.30
CA LEU A 22 3.83 -14.18 15.93
C LEU A 22 3.17 -15.07 16.97
N HIS A 23 3.21 -14.72 18.26
CA HIS A 23 2.45 -15.42 19.30
C HIS A 23 0.94 -15.11 19.27
N ASN A 24 0.55 -14.01 18.64
CA ASN A 24 -0.84 -13.57 18.53
C ASN A 24 -1.51 -13.99 17.21
N GLN A 25 -1.14 -15.14 16.66
CA GLN A 25 -1.73 -15.66 15.42
C GLN A 25 -3.07 -16.36 15.71
N ASP A 26 -4.02 -16.27 14.78
CA ASP A 26 -5.33 -16.95 14.83
C ASP A 26 -5.28 -18.39 14.26
N TYR A 27 -4.11 -18.85 13.88
CA TYR A 27 -3.90 -20.17 13.30
C TYR A 27 -4.13 -21.28 14.33
N THR A 28 -5.07 -22.15 14.06
CA THR A 28 -5.46 -23.26 14.97
C THR A 28 -4.57 -24.50 14.82
N GLY A 29 -3.75 -24.57 13.79
CA GLY A 29 -2.79 -25.68 13.60
C GLY A 29 -1.52 -25.48 14.43
N SER A 30 -0.69 -26.53 14.52
CA SER A 30 0.59 -26.46 15.23
C SER A 30 1.62 -25.64 14.44
N TYR A 31 2.38 -24.81 15.15
CA TYR A 31 3.54 -24.11 14.60
C TYR A 31 4.64 -23.98 15.65
N GLU A 32 5.86 -23.77 15.19
CA GLU A 32 7.03 -23.45 16.00
C GLU A 32 7.70 -22.16 15.49
N ILE A 33 8.42 -21.47 16.38
CA ILE A 33 9.23 -20.30 16.04
C ILE A 33 10.69 -20.64 16.32
N ILE A 34 11.56 -20.40 15.33
CA ILE A 34 12.99 -20.68 15.37
C ILE A 34 13.74 -19.39 15.08
N ILE A 35 14.52 -18.92 16.03
CA ILE A 35 15.50 -17.84 15.83
C ILE A 35 16.81 -18.46 15.39
N ALA A 36 17.25 -18.14 14.17
CA ALA A 36 18.59 -18.51 13.69
C ALA A 36 19.54 -17.34 13.99
N ASP A 37 20.19 -17.41 15.15
CA ASP A 37 21.08 -16.34 15.63
C ASP A 37 22.41 -16.37 14.89
N ASN A 38 22.75 -15.28 14.23
CA ASN A 38 23.96 -15.12 13.41
C ASN A 38 25.16 -14.52 14.19
N GLY A 39 25.19 -14.75 15.51
CA GLY A 39 26.22 -14.28 16.43
C GLY A 39 25.91 -12.88 16.98
N SER A 40 24.71 -12.68 17.50
CA SER A 40 24.31 -11.45 18.20
C SER A 40 25.15 -11.21 19.45
N THR A 41 25.42 -9.94 19.71
CA THR A 41 26.21 -9.46 20.86
C THR A 41 25.39 -8.57 21.79
N ASP A 42 24.13 -8.30 21.42
CA ASP A 42 23.13 -7.57 22.20
C ASP A 42 22.17 -8.55 22.90
N ASP A 43 21.05 -8.04 23.41
CA ASP A 43 20.06 -8.84 24.15
C ASP A 43 19.16 -9.72 23.26
N THR A 44 19.44 -9.85 21.95
CA THR A 44 18.60 -10.61 21.00
C THR A 44 18.33 -12.04 21.48
N VAL A 45 19.35 -12.78 21.89
CA VAL A 45 19.23 -14.19 22.33
C VAL A 45 18.48 -14.29 23.68
N ARG A 46 18.76 -13.37 24.63
CA ARG A 46 18.04 -13.32 25.91
C ARG A 46 16.54 -13.10 25.69
N ILE A 47 16.18 -12.12 24.84
CA ILE A 47 14.79 -11.83 24.49
C ILE A 47 14.11 -13.04 23.85
N ALA A 48 14.77 -13.73 22.94
CA ALA A 48 14.21 -14.95 22.34
C ALA A 48 13.87 -16.01 23.38
N HIS A 49 14.76 -16.23 24.35
CA HIS A 49 14.52 -17.18 25.47
C HIS A 49 13.37 -16.73 26.38
N GLU A 50 13.22 -15.45 26.67
CA GLU A 50 12.10 -14.91 27.46
C GLU A 50 10.75 -15.14 26.79
N PHE A 51 10.69 -15.12 25.46
CA PHE A 51 9.50 -15.48 24.69
C PHE A 51 9.30 -17.00 24.53
N GLY A 52 10.18 -17.84 25.09
CA GLY A 52 10.09 -19.31 25.00
C GLY A 52 10.30 -19.86 23.60
N VAL A 53 10.97 -19.12 22.69
CA VAL A 53 11.22 -19.57 21.32
C VAL A 53 12.58 -20.29 21.21
N ARG A 54 12.65 -21.21 20.27
CA ARG A 54 13.86 -22.00 20.04
C ARG A 54 14.93 -21.15 19.35
N VAL A 55 16.13 -21.08 19.95
CA VAL A 55 17.28 -20.40 19.35
C VAL A 55 18.24 -21.45 18.80
N VAL A 56 18.70 -21.26 17.56
CA VAL A 56 19.69 -22.08 16.89
C VAL A 56 20.87 -21.20 16.51
N PRO A 57 22.07 -21.41 17.07
CA PRO A 57 23.24 -20.61 16.76
C PRO A 57 23.74 -20.92 15.35
N SER A 58 24.02 -19.89 14.58
CA SER A 58 24.61 -19.99 13.25
C SER A 58 26.12 -19.80 13.36
N HIS A 59 26.84 -20.90 13.55
CA HIS A 59 28.31 -20.90 13.62
C HIS A 59 28.90 -20.87 12.21
N GLY A 60 29.60 -19.81 11.83
CA GLY A 60 30.29 -19.75 10.55
C GLY A 60 30.24 -18.39 9.86
N LYS A 61 29.94 -18.35 8.57
CA LYS A 61 29.89 -17.12 7.79
C LYS A 61 28.75 -16.23 8.25
N LYS A 62 29.03 -14.98 8.64
CA LYS A 62 28.01 -13.97 8.95
C LYS A 62 27.21 -13.62 7.68
N SER A 63 26.12 -14.34 7.45
CA SER A 63 25.27 -14.21 6.27
C SER A 63 23.84 -14.56 6.62
N VAL A 64 22.89 -13.74 6.20
CA VAL A 64 21.45 -13.99 6.33
C VAL A 64 21.01 -15.30 5.66
N PHE A 65 21.66 -15.68 4.56
CA PHE A 65 21.45 -16.97 3.88
C PHE A 65 21.80 -18.15 4.74
N TYR A 66 22.97 -18.07 5.39
CA TYR A 66 23.45 -19.12 6.24
C TYR A 66 22.56 -19.29 7.47
N ALA A 67 22.15 -18.18 8.09
CA ALA A 67 21.18 -18.21 9.17
C ALA A 67 19.83 -18.84 8.74
N ARG A 68 19.29 -18.45 7.58
CA ARG A 68 18.07 -19.07 7.05
C ARG A 68 18.22 -20.55 6.75
N GLN A 69 19.40 -21.00 6.28
CA GLN A 69 19.67 -22.42 6.09
C GLN A 69 19.63 -23.18 7.42
N ILE A 70 20.39 -22.70 8.42
CA ILE A 70 20.44 -23.34 9.74
C ILE A 70 19.05 -23.41 10.39
N GLY A 71 18.26 -22.32 10.28
CA GLY A 71 16.89 -22.32 10.75
C GLY A 71 15.99 -23.29 9.98
N ALA A 72 16.16 -23.41 8.65
CA ALA A 72 15.41 -24.36 7.85
C ALA A 72 15.79 -25.82 8.13
N ASP A 73 17.07 -26.09 8.42
CA ASP A 73 17.55 -27.43 8.81
C ASP A 73 16.98 -27.84 10.19
N ALA A 74 16.82 -26.89 11.10
CA ALA A 74 16.22 -27.11 12.41
C ALA A 74 14.70 -27.22 12.40
N ALA A 75 14.04 -26.82 11.31
CA ALA A 75 12.59 -26.82 11.15
C ALA A 75 12.00 -28.22 11.11
N GLN A 76 10.93 -28.45 11.86
CA GLN A 76 10.19 -29.73 11.91
C GLN A 76 8.92 -29.72 11.07
N GLY A 77 8.40 -28.54 10.71
CA GLY A 77 7.17 -28.39 9.97
C GLY A 77 7.26 -28.77 8.49
N ASP A 78 6.12 -29.14 7.91
CA ASP A 78 5.98 -29.45 6.47
C ASP A 78 6.05 -28.18 5.62
N ILE A 79 5.77 -27.05 6.23
CA ILE A 79 5.85 -25.70 5.64
C ILE A 79 6.87 -24.92 6.44
N ILE A 80 7.81 -24.31 5.75
CA ILE A 80 8.77 -23.34 6.32
C ILE A 80 8.29 -21.95 5.92
N ALA A 81 7.94 -21.12 6.90
CA ALA A 81 7.58 -19.72 6.74
C ALA A 81 8.76 -18.85 7.17
N GLN A 82 9.33 -18.09 6.24
CA GLN A 82 10.39 -17.15 6.55
C GLN A 82 9.81 -15.87 7.12
N ALA A 83 10.45 -15.36 8.14
CA ALA A 83 10.11 -14.12 8.80
C ALA A 83 11.38 -13.28 9.03
N ASP A 84 11.23 -11.96 9.09
CA ASP A 84 12.31 -11.03 9.42
C ASP A 84 12.09 -10.47 10.84
N ALA A 85 13.16 -10.30 11.61
CA ALA A 85 13.09 -9.91 13.04
C ALA A 85 12.53 -8.50 13.27
N ASP A 86 12.55 -7.64 12.25
CA ASP A 86 12.05 -6.26 12.27
C ASP A 86 10.67 -6.10 11.60
N THR A 87 9.90 -7.19 11.55
CA THR A 87 8.60 -7.25 10.87
C THR A 87 7.49 -7.59 11.86
N ILE A 88 6.34 -6.91 11.70
CA ILE A 88 5.11 -7.19 12.44
C ILE A 88 4.16 -7.99 11.55
N TYR A 89 3.66 -9.08 12.08
CA TYR A 89 2.83 -10.05 11.38
C TYR A 89 1.35 -9.88 11.76
N PRO A 90 0.42 -9.75 10.79
CA PRO A 90 -1.00 -9.70 11.09
C PRO A 90 -1.48 -11.03 11.68
N LYS A 91 -2.57 -11.00 12.45
CA LYS A 91 -3.10 -12.19 13.14
C LYS A 91 -3.43 -13.35 12.21
N ASP A 92 -3.85 -13.07 10.98
CA ASP A 92 -4.24 -14.05 9.96
C ASP A 92 -3.07 -14.52 9.07
N TRP A 93 -1.82 -14.17 9.40
CA TRP A 93 -0.68 -14.46 8.53
C TRP A 93 -0.46 -15.96 8.33
N LEU A 94 -0.45 -16.75 9.42
CA LEU A 94 -0.27 -18.20 9.35
C LEU A 94 -1.49 -18.92 8.77
N SER A 95 -2.71 -18.54 9.18
CA SER A 95 -3.94 -19.12 8.65
C SER A 95 -4.07 -18.86 7.16
N ARG A 96 -3.63 -17.69 6.68
CA ARG A 96 -3.59 -17.37 5.26
C ARG A 96 -2.55 -18.18 4.48
N ILE A 97 -1.36 -18.38 5.02
CA ILE A 97 -0.34 -19.26 4.43
C ILE A 97 -0.91 -20.68 4.29
N ALA A 98 -1.48 -21.23 5.37
CA ALA A 98 -2.10 -22.55 5.35
C ALA A 98 -3.22 -22.65 4.30
N HIS A 99 -4.14 -21.69 4.26
CA HIS A 99 -5.22 -21.63 3.29
C HIS A 99 -4.74 -21.63 1.83
N VAL A 100 -3.64 -20.90 1.52
CA VAL A 100 -3.08 -20.90 0.16
C VAL A 100 -2.62 -22.31 -0.23
N PHE A 101 -1.93 -23.04 0.65
CA PHE A 101 -1.47 -24.40 0.39
C PHE A 101 -2.59 -25.43 0.33
N GLU A 102 -3.65 -25.26 1.12
CA GLU A 102 -4.86 -26.08 1.07
C GLU A 102 -5.63 -25.89 -0.24
N LYS A 103 -5.86 -24.63 -0.61
CA LYS A 103 -6.58 -24.28 -1.84
C LYS A 103 -5.83 -24.62 -3.12
N ASN A 104 -4.50 -24.69 -3.04
CA ASN A 104 -3.63 -24.98 -4.18
C ASN A 104 -2.69 -26.17 -3.85
N PRO A 105 -3.14 -27.42 -3.99
CA PRO A 105 -2.31 -28.59 -3.67
C PRO A 105 -0.96 -28.63 -4.44
N ASN A 106 -0.93 -28.07 -5.65
CA ASN A 106 0.27 -27.97 -6.48
C ASN A 106 1.15 -26.75 -6.12
N ALA A 107 0.77 -25.95 -5.13
CA ALA A 107 1.61 -24.85 -4.67
C ALA A 107 2.79 -25.41 -3.86
N VAL A 108 4.00 -25.05 -4.27
CA VAL A 108 5.24 -25.37 -3.56
C VAL A 108 5.75 -24.20 -2.74
N ALA A 109 5.31 -22.98 -3.06
CA ALA A 109 5.63 -21.78 -2.30
C ALA A 109 4.55 -20.71 -2.44
N VAL A 110 4.51 -19.79 -1.47
CA VAL A 110 3.69 -18.59 -1.47
C VAL A 110 4.53 -17.40 -1.05
N THR A 111 4.29 -16.26 -1.65
CA THR A 111 4.83 -14.97 -1.23
C THR A 111 3.73 -13.91 -1.26
N GLY A 112 3.89 -12.89 -0.45
CA GLY A 112 2.94 -11.81 -0.33
C GLY A 112 3.58 -10.44 -0.56
N ARG A 113 3.01 -9.45 0.08
CA ARG A 113 3.44 -8.06 0.07
C ARG A 113 4.06 -7.67 1.41
N TYR A 114 4.80 -6.61 1.41
CA TYR A 114 5.19 -5.91 2.64
C TYR A 114 5.02 -4.40 2.45
N ILE A 115 4.75 -3.72 3.53
CA ILE A 115 4.73 -2.26 3.64
C ILE A 115 5.72 -1.85 4.71
N TYR A 116 6.14 -0.58 4.70
CA TYR A 116 7.04 -0.08 5.73
C TYR A 116 6.26 0.62 6.84
N THR A 117 6.68 0.42 8.10
CA THR A 117 6.31 1.28 9.22
C THR A 117 6.94 2.66 8.99
N GLU A 118 6.19 3.73 9.07
CA GLU A 118 6.70 5.10 8.80
C GLU A 118 7.42 5.21 7.44
N PRO A 119 6.74 4.93 6.33
CA PRO A 119 7.37 4.87 5.03
C PRO A 119 7.81 6.26 4.56
N PRO A 120 9.01 6.40 3.96
CA PRO A 120 9.34 7.59 3.21
C PRO A 120 8.35 7.78 2.05
N TRP A 121 8.11 9.03 1.65
CA TRP A 121 7.09 9.39 0.64
C TRP A 121 7.13 8.55 -0.65
N TRP A 122 8.31 8.13 -1.07
CA TRP A 122 8.50 7.32 -2.28
C TRP A 122 8.23 5.82 -2.07
N ALA A 123 8.17 5.34 -0.83
CA ALA A 123 7.99 3.91 -0.56
C ALA A 123 6.63 3.38 -0.99
N LYS A 124 5.60 4.24 -1.04
CA LYS A 124 4.29 3.89 -1.65
C LYS A 124 4.45 3.54 -3.13
N VAL A 125 5.23 4.32 -3.85
CA VAL A 125 5.48 4.11 -5.29
C VAL A 125 6.22 2.78 -5.49
N GLU A 126 7.25 2.50 -4.69
CA GLU A 126 7.99 1.24 -4.72
C GLU A 126 7.09 0.05 -4.42
N TYR A 127 6.27 0.12 -3.37
CA TYR A 127 5.31 -0.91 -3.00
C TYR A 127 4.38 -1.27 -4.16
N ILE A 128 3.85 -0.27 -4.84
CA ILE A 128 2.89 -0.45 -5.92
C ILE A 128 3.56 -0.98 -7.17
N PHE A 129 4.72 -0.42 -7.52
CA PHE A 129 5.55 -0.93 -8.61
C PHE A 129 5.84 -2.42 -8.41
N ARG A 130 6.32 -2.80 -7.23
CA ARG A 130 6.63 -4.18 -6.88
C ARG A 130 5.40 -5.09 -6.92
N THR A 131 4.27 -4.62 -6.41
CA THR A 131 3.02 -5.38 -6.43
C THR A 131 2.53 -5.62 -7.86
N ASN A 132 2.48 -4.56 -8.69
CA ASN A 132 2.06 -4.66 -10.08
C ASN A 132 3.03 -5.50 -10.91
N LEU A 133 4.33 -5.36 -10.70
CA LEU A 133 5.33 -6.18 -11.37
C LEU A 133 5.13 -7.67 -11.03
N ASN A 134 4.84 -8.01 -9.78
CA ASN A 134 4.54 -9.38 -9.38
C ASN A 134 3.26 -9.91 -10.01
N LEU A 135 2.22 -9.09 -10.15
CA LEU A 135 0.98 -9.47 -10.84
C LEU A 135 1.24 -9.77 -12.32
N VAL A 136 1.91 -8.84 -13.01
CA VAL A 136 2.26 -8.97 -14.43
C VAL A 136 3.16 -10.18 -14.66
N THR A 137 4.19 -10.36 -13.84
CA THR A 137 5.10 -11.49 -14.00
C THR A 137 4.47 -12.82 -13.61
N THR A 138 3.57 -12.85 -12.64
CA THR A 138 2.79 -14.05 -12.32
C THR A 138 1.89 -14.44 -13.49
N PHE A 139 1.25 -13.45 -14.14
CA PHE A 139 0.44 -13.69 -15.34
C PHE A 139 1.28 -14.17 -16.53
N ILE A 140 2.41 -13.51 -16.84
CA ILE A 140 3.23 -13.82 -18.02
C ILE A 140 4.14 -15.04 -17.81
N LEU A 141 4.79 -15.14 -16.62
CA LEU A 141 5.84 -16.14 -16.33
C LEU A 141 5.32 -17.30 -15.46
N GLY A 142 4.04 -17.24 -15.01
CA GLY A 142 3.46 -18.22 -14.08
C GLY A 142 3.99 -18.12 -12.65
N ARG A 143 4.76 -17.05 -12.31
CA ARG A 143 5.37 -16.85 -10.99
C ARG A 143 5.67 -15.37 -10.71
N PRO A 144 5.66 -14.96 -9.43
CA PRO A 144 6.10 -13.63 -9.05
C PRO A 144 7.60 -13.44 -9.28
N LEU A 145 7.98 -12.22 -9.55
CA LEU A 145 9.36 -11.85 -9.80
C LEU A 145 10.07 -11.36 -8.54
N ILE A 146 9.40 -10.59 -7.68
CA ILE A 146 9.97 -10.05 -6.45
C ILE A 146 9.47 -10.85 -5.26
N ILE A 147 10.40 -11.50 -4.56
CA ILE A 147 10.12 -12.32 -3.38
C ILE A 147 10.74 -11.62 -2.16
N SER A 148 9.91 -11.36 -1.14
CA SER A 148 10.38 -10.83 0.14
C SER A 148 10.62 -11.95 1.14
N GLY A 149 11.74 -11.89 1.88
CA GLY A 149 12.02 -12.82 2.98
C GLY A 149 10.98 -12.76 4.09
N ALA A 150 10.41 -11.60 4.34
CA ALA A 150 9.40 -11.42 5.37
C ALA A 150 8.05 -12.09 5.07
N THR A 151 7.79 -12.50 3.82
CA THR A 151 6.47 -13.07 3.41
C THR A 151 6.59 -14.34 2.60
N PHE A 152 7.72 -15.01 2.63
CA PHE A 152 7.97 -16.19 1.80
C PHE A 152 7.80 -17.48 2.61
N ALA A 153 6.84 -18.31 2.20
CA ALA A 153 6.67 -19.63 2.77
C ALA A 153 6.71 -20.70 1.67
N PHE A 154 7.24 -21.88 2.00
CA PHE A 154 7.40 -22.96 1.03
C PHE A 154 7.28 -24.34 1.69
N ARG A 155 6.92 -25.36 0.91
CA ARG A 155 6.91 -26.75 1.37
C ARG A 155 8.33 -27.24 1.57
N ARG A 156 8.57 -27.90 2.72
CA ARG A 156 9.89 -28.41 3.12
C ARG A 156 10.42 -29.47 2.17
N GLU A 157 9.59 -30.42 1.75
CA GLU A 157 10.01 -31.53 0.89
C GLU A 157 10.60 -31.06 -0.45
N PRO A 158 9.88 -30.23 -1.28
CA PRO A 158 10.48 -29.73 -2.52
C PRO A 158 11.73 -28.86 -2.29
N PHE A 159 11.83 -28.13 -1.17
CA PHE A 159 12.98 -27.33 -0.82
C PHE A 159 14.22 -28.19 -0.54
N VAL A 160 14.07 -29.25 0.26
CA VAL A 160 15.15 -30.20 0.54
C VAL A 160 15.58 -30.93 -0.72
N ALA A 161 14.65 -31.38 -1.56
CA ALA A 161 14.91 -32.05 -2.83
C ALA A 161 15.67 -31.16 -3.85
N LEU A 162 15.71 -29.85 -3.64
CA LEU A 162 16.47 -28.89 -4.46
C LEU A 162 17.87 -28.56 -3.89
N GLY A 163 18.31 -29.19 -2.79
CA GLY A 163 19.57 -28.92 -2.12
C GLY A 163 19.55 -27.64 -1.28
N CYS A 164 18.38 -27.21 -0.82
CA CYS A 164 18.24 -26.10 0.12
C CYS A 164 18.89 -24.78 -0.38
N TYR A 165 19.56 -24.04 0.50
CA TYR A 165 20.29 -22.81 0.16
C TYR A 165 21.74 -23.04 -0.29
N HIS A 166 22.24 -24.30 -0.28
CA HIS A 166 23.69 -24.58 -0.43
C HIS A 166 24.31 -24.14 -1.76
N ASP A 167 23.55 -24.09 -2.86
CA ASP A 167 24.07 -23.80 -4.20
C ASP A 167 23.78 -22.37 -4.70
N ILE A 168 23.47 -21.41 -3.81
CA ILE A 168 23.05 -20.06 -4.22
C ILE A 168 24.22 -19.08 -4.16
N ALA A 169 25.29 -19.32 -4.89
CA ALA A 169 26.45 -18.42 -4.89
C ALA A 169 26.24 -17.05 -5.55
N TYR A 170 25.20 -16.88 -6.37
CA TYR A 170 25.06 -15.70 -7.25
C TYR A 170 23.66 -15.10 -7.41
N ALA A 171 22.62 -15.62 -6.74
CA ALA A 171 21.28 -15.06 -6.82
C ALA A 171 20.87 -14.45 -5.47
N PRO A 172 20.04 -13.39 -5.45
CA PRO A 172 19.35 -12.97 -4.22
C PRO A 172 18.59 -14.18 -3.66
N ASP A 173 18.73 -14.46 -2.38
CA ASP A 173 18.35 -15.71 -1.70
C ASP A 173 16.94 -16.22 -2.04
N GLN A 174 15.95 -15.38 -1.86
CA GLN A 174 14.55 -15.73 -2.07
C GLN A 174 14.22 -16.02 -3.53
N TRP A 175 14.88 -15.33 -4.44
CA TRP A 175 14.71 -15.50 -5.89
C TRP A 175 15.27 -16.79 -6.41
N GLY A 176 16.48 -17.12 -5.94
CA GLY A 176 17.10 -18.37 -6.29
C GLY A 176 16.23 -19.55 -5.88
N ILE A 177 15.74 -19.53 -4.65
CA ILE A 177 14.86 -20.57 -4.11
C ILE A 177 13.52 -20.60 -4.86
N ALA A 178 12.82 -19.47 -4.98
CA ALA A 178 11.52 -19.44 -5.67
C ALA A 178 11.60 -19.87 -7.13
N SER A 179 12.69 -19.50 -7.81
CA SER A 179 12.93 -19.94 -9.19
C SER A 179 13.16 -21.45 -9.31
N ARG A 180 13.88 -22.04 -8.35
CA ARG A 180 14.12 -23.49 -8.31
C ARG A 180 12.86 -24.24 -7.94
N LEU A 181 12.10 -23.76 -6.92
CA LEU A 181 10.81 -24.30 -6.51
C LEU A 181 9.77 -24.25 -7.64
N SER A 182 9.77 -23.18 -8.46
CA SER A 182 8.84 -23.07 -9.59
C SER A 182 9.00 -24.17 -10.66
N LYS A 183 10.11 -24.91 -10.65
CA LYS A 183 10.30 -26.11 -11.48
C LYS A 183 9.61 -27.36 -10.92
N ARG A 184 9.23 -27.34 -9.66
CA ARG A 184 8.58 -28.45 -8.94
C ARG A 184 7.07 -28.24 -8.71
N GLY A 185 6.61 -27.00 -8.82
CA GLY A 185 5.21 -26.66 -8.64
C GLY A 185 4.94 -25.16 -8.73
N LYS A 186 3.73 -24.74 -8.40
CA LYS A 186 3.30 -23.34 -8.48
C LYS A 186 3.87 -22.49 -7.34
N VAL A 187 4.44 -21.33 -7.66
CA VAL A 187 4.76 -20.28 -6.70
C VAL A 187 3.63 -19.25 -6.74
N VAL A 188 2.88 -19.15 -5.65
CA VAL A 188 1.68 -18.30 -5.57
C VAL A 188 2.06 -16.91 -5.07
N PHE A 189 1.51 -15.86 -5.70
CA PHE A 189 1.53 -14.51 -5.18
C PHE A 189 0.14 -14.18 -4.59
N ASP A 190 0.06 -14.08 -3.26
CA ASP A 190 -1.17 -13.69 -2.57
C ASP A 190 -1.12 -12.21 -2.16
N LYS A 191 -1.97 -11.38 -2.79
CA LYS A 191 -2.08 -9.95 -2.48
C LYS A 191 -2.58 -9.66 -1.06
N LYS A 192 -3.29 -10.60 -0.47
CA LYS A 192 -3.83 -10.44 0.88
C LYS A 192 -2.81 -10.80 1.97
N LEU A 193 -1.79 -11.58 1.63
CA LEU A 193 -0.66 -11.85 2.52
C LEU A 193 0.24 -10.60 2.56
N CYS A 194 0.04 -9.73 3.55
CA CYS A 194 0.74 -8.47 3.68
C CYS A 194 1.29 -8.32 5.10
N VAL A 195 2.56 -7.97 5.23
CA VAL A 195 3.23 -7.75 6.52
C VAL A 195 3.80 -6.35 6.58
N GLU A 196 4.16 -5.91 7.78
CA GLU A 196 4.72 -4.60 8.03
C GLU A 196 6.15 -4.72 8.53
N THR A 197 7.08 -4.06 7.84
CA THR A 197 8.51 -4.15 8.15
C THR A 197 9.13 -2.78 8.40
N SER A 198 10.25 -2.77 9.13
CA SER A 198 10.99 -1.55 9.42
C SER A 198 11.56 -0.91 8.14
N PRO A 199 11.52 0.44 8.00
CA PRO A 199 12.10 1.14 6.87
C PRO A 199 13.64 1.26 6.91
N ARG A 200 14.32 0.64 7.89
CA ARG A 200 15.79 0.81 8.09
C ARG A 200 16.63 0.47 6.86
N SER A 201 16.18 -0.47 6.03
CA SER A 201 16.87 -0.83 4.80
C SER A 201 16.77 0.24 3.71
N VAL A 202 15.79 1.12 3.79
CA VAL A 202 15.48 2.18 2.82
C VAL A 202 15.72 3.58 3.36
N ASN A 203 15.96 3.74 4.66
CA ASN A 203 16.41 5.00 5.28
C ASN A 203 17.90 5.28 4.99
N LYS A 204 18.26 5.28 3.71
CA LYS A 204 19.59 5.56 3.19
C LYS A 204 19.52 6.74 2.23
N PRO A 205 20.63 7.45 1.98
CA PRO A 205 20.68 8.46 0.93
C PRO A 205 20.19 7.90 -0.41
N LEU A 206 19.37 8.65 -1.14
CA LEU A 206 18.75 8.23 -2.41
C LEU A 206 19.77 7.66 -3.42
N LEU A 207 20.96 8.27 -3.52
CA LEU A 207 22.05 7.79 -4.36
C LEU A 207 22.52 6.36 -3.98
N SER A 208 22.52 6.01 -2.70
CA SER A 208 22.86 4.66 -2.23
C SER A 208 21.78 3.66 -2.64
N ILE A 209 20.50 4.04 -2.52
CA ILE A 209 19.37 3.20 -2.91
C ILE A 209 19.39 2.95 -4.42
N VAL A 210 19.64 3.99 -5.22
CA VAL A 210 19.79 3.88 -6.67
C VAL A 210 20.97 2.99 -7.05
N LYS A 211 22.11 3.14 -6.38
CA LYS A 211 23.31 2.29 -6.60
C LYS A 211 23.02 0.83 -6.23
N ASP A 212 22.41 0.57 -5.08
CA ASP A 212 22.00 -0.78 -4.66
C ASP A 212 20.95 -1.36 -5.63
N GLY A 213 20.03 -0.53 -6.12
CA GLY A 213 19.08 -0.85 -7.16
C GLY A 213 19.78 -1.27 -8.46
N ILE A 214 20.70 -0.49 -9.00
CA ILE A 214 21.44 -0.80 -10.24
C ILE A 214 22.23 -2.10 -10.12
N VAL A 215 22.94 -2.29 -9.00
CA VAL A 215 23.69 -3.54 -8.73
C VAL A 215 22.75 -4.74 -8.65
N ASN A 216 21.65 -4.61 -7.98
CA ASN A 216 20.63 -5.66 -7.92
C ASN A 216 20.00 -5.89 -9.30
N TRP A 217 19.67 -4.87 -10.07
CA TRP A 217 19.12 -4.97 -11.42
C TRP A 217 20.09 -5.66 -12.40
N SER A 218 21.39 -5.42 -12.30
CA SER A 218 22.38 -6.13 -13.13
C SER A 218 22.41 -7.63 -12.83
N ARG A 219 22.30 -8.02 -11.56
CA ARG A 219 22.15 -9.42 -11.11
C ARG A 219 20.82 -10.01 -11.59
N TRP A 220 19.76 -9.21 -11.56
CA TRP A 220 18.43 -9.54 -12.06
C TRP A 220 18.42 -9.81 -13.55
N GLY A 221 18.99 -8.93 -14.35
CA GLY A 221 19.09 -9.08 -15.79
C GLY A 221 19.75 -10.39 -16.18
N LYS A 222 20.87 -10.75 -15.54
CA LYS A 222 21.57 -12.03 -15.74
C LYS A 222 20.69 -13.23 -15.37
N PHE A 223 19.91 -13.11 -14.28
CA PHE A 223 19.04 -14.19 -13.82
C PHE A 223 17.83 -14.39 -14.76
N ILE A 224 17.13 -13.31 -15.16
CA ILE A 224 15.99 -13.38 -16.08
C ILE A 224 16.40 -13.97 -17.44
N LEU A 225 17.55 -13.55 -17.97
CA LEU A 225 18.04 -14.03 -19.26
C LEU A 225 18.45 -15.52 -19.26
N ASN A 226 18.72 -16.09 -18.09
CA ASN A 226 19.08 -17.50 -17.94
C ASN A 226 17.90 -18.42 -17.58
N GLN A 227 16.66 -17.88 -17.47
CA GLN A 227 15.48 -18.71 -17.12
C GLN A 227 14.83 -19.34 -18.36
N PRO A 228 14.33 -20.60 -18.25
CA PRO A 228 13.48 -21.17 -19.28
C PRO A 228 12.13 -20.44 -19.32
N VAL A 229 11.74 -19.95 -20.48
CA VAL A 229 10.48 -19.23 -20.68
C VAL A 229 9.37 -20.25 -20.97
N SER A 230 8.18 -20.03 -20.38
CA SER A 230 6.98 -20.84 -20.63
C SER A 230 6.55 -20.79 -22.12
N VAL A 231 5.64 -21.67 -22.52
CA VAL A 231 5.27 -21.94 -23.92
C VAL A 231 4.91 -20.70 -24.75
N ILE A 232 4.34 -19.66 -24.15
CA ILE A 232 3.99 -18.40 -24.83
C ILE A 232 5.25 -17.58 -25.19
N GLY A 233 6.32 -17.74 -24.43
CA GLY A 233 7.57 -17.00 -24.61
C GLY A 233 8.59 -17.64 -25.56
N LYS A 234 8.38 -18.84 -26.11
CA LYS A 234 9.40 -19.55 -26.89
C LYS A 234 9.87 -18.78 -28.14
N GLY A 235 8.99 -18.08 -28.84
CA GLY A 235 9.33 -17.23 -29.97
C GLY A 235 10.09 -15.95 -29.57
N ILE A 236 9.60 -15.31 -28.52
CA ILE A 236 10.20 -14.11 -27.92
C ILE A 236 11.56 -14.48 -27.30
N ALA A 237 11.66 -15.61 -26.57
CA ALA A 237 12.89 -16.09 -25.97
C ALA A 237 13.99 -16.41 -26.99
N LYS A 238 13.64 -16.92 -28.17
CA LYS A 238 14.61 -17.19 -29.26
C LYS A 238 15.19 -15.89 -29.82
N SER A 239 14.36 -14.85 -29.95
CA SER A 239 14.80 -13.50 -30.35
C SER A 239 15.65 -12.84 -29.26
N PHE A 240 15.25 -12.97 -27.99
CA PHE A 240 15.96 -12.46 -26.83
C PHE A 240 17.34 -13.12 -26.61
N ARG A 241 17.52 -14.41 -26.95
CA ARG A 241 18.83 -15.09 -26.88
C ARG A 241 19.80 -14.61 -27.94
N LYS A 242 19.29 -14.20 -29.12
CA LYS A 242 20.14 -13.81 -30.27
C LYS A 242 20.80 -12.43 -30.06
N ASN A 243 20.19 -11.56 -29.23
CA ASN A 243 20.68 -10.19 -29.04
C ASN A 243 20.49 -9.72 -27.57
N ARG A 244 21.34 -10.23 -26.66
CA ARG A 244 21.25 -10.02 -25.22
C ARG A 244 21.20 -8.55 -24.82
N LEU A 245 21.94 -7.67 -25.47
CA LEU A 245 21.99 -6.24 -25.19
C LEU A 245 20.64 -5.56 -25.49
N VAL A 246 20.11 -5.82 -26.71
CA VAL A 246 18.81 -5.26 -27.15
C VAL A 246 17.68 -5.73 -26.23
N SER A 247 17.70 -6.98 -25.80
CA SER A 247 16.70 -7.54 -24.90
C SER A 247 16.77 -6.94 -23.51
N SER A 248 17.96 -6.68 -23.00
CA SER A 248 18.13 -5.99 -21.71
C SER A 248 17.64 -4.55 -21.80
N ILE A 249 17.90 -3.85 -22.91
CA ILE A 249 17.39 -2.49 -23.13
C ILE A 249 15.86 -2.48 -23.20
N ILE A 250 15.26 -3.41 -23.95
CA ILE A 250 13.79 -3.53 -24.03
C ILE A 250 13.18 -3.83 -22.65
N ALA A 251 13.77 -4.73 -21.88
CA ALA A 251 13.29 -5.04 -20.53
C ALA A 251 13.37 -3.83 -19.58
N VAL A 252 14.45 -3.04 -19.69
CA VAL A 252 14.60 -1.78 -18.92
C VAL A 252 13.57 -0.74 -19.36
N ILE A 253 13.34 -0.59 -20.67
CA ILE A 253 12.31 0.33 -21.19
C ILE A 253 10.90 -0.07 -20.71
N ILE A 254 10.55 -1.36 -20.81
CA ILE A 254 9.27 -1.86 -20.33
C ILE A 254 9.12 -1.60 -18.82
N ALA A 255 10.16 -1.88 -18.03
CA ALA A 255 10.16 -1.62 -16.60
C ALA A 255 9.99 -0.12 -16.29
N LEU A 256 10.67 0.74 -17.05
CA LEU A 256 10.54 2.19 -16.90
C LEU A 256 9.15 2.69 -17.28
N VAL A 257 8.56 2.18 -18.37
CA VAL A 257 7.19 2.50 -18.77
C VAL A 257 6.19 2.04 -17.70
N VAL A 258 6.31 0.80 -17.21
CA VAL A 258 5.46 0.29 -16.12
C VAL A 258 5.62 1.14 -14.85
N PHE A 259 6.83 1.56 -14.53
CA PHE A 259 7.12 2.44 -13.39
C PHE A 259 6.45 3.80 -13.55
N ILE A 260 6.63 4.45 -14.71
CA ILE A 260 6.05 5.76 -15.03
C ILE A 260 4.51 5.70 -15.00
N VAL A 261 3.93 4.68 -15.63
CA VAL A 261 2.48 4.47 -15.64
C VAL A 261 1.96 4.20 -14.23
N SER A 262 2.68 3.42 -13.42
CA SER A 262 2.31 3.17 -12.03
C SER A 262 2.32 4.44 -11.18
N ILE A 263 3.33 5.31 -11.37
CA ILE A 263 3.40 6.62 -10.70
C ILE A 263 2.19 7.48 -11.10
N GLY A 264 1.93 7.63 -12.38
CA GLY A 264 0.82 8.43 -12.88
C GLY A 264 -0.55 7.94 -12.41
N TYR A 265 -0.72 6.61 -12.31
CA TYR A 265 -1.97 5.98 -11.88
C TYR A 265 -2.26 6.17 -10.39
N ILE A 266 -1.25 6.29 -9.53
CA ILE A 266 -1.39 6.04 -8.09
C ILE A 266 -1.02 7.24 -7.24
N LEU A 267 -0.07 8.09 -7.67
CA LEU A 267 0.23 9.30 -6.92
C LEU A 267 -0.90 10.31 -7.12
N PRO A 268 -1.66 10.68 -6.07
CA PRO A 268 -2.77 11.63 -6.19
C PRO A 268 -2.32 12.95 -6.82
N SER A 269 -1.15 13.45 -6.45
CA SER A 269 -0.60 14.71 -6.95
C SER A 269 0.08 14.63 -8.33
N ALA A 270 0.22 13.43 -8.94
CA ALA A 270 0.89 13.29 -10.22
C ALA A 270 0.03 13.77 -11.38
N SER A 271 0.52 14.74 -12.15
CA SER A 271 -0.12 15.27 -13.36
C SER A 271 0.41 14.64 -14.67
N PHE A 272 0.80 13.36 -14.60
CA PHE A 272 1.44 12.65 -15.73
C PHE A 272 0.49 12.43 -16.91
N PHE A 273 -0.78 12.17 -16.61
CA PHE A 273 -1.79 11.87 -17.61
C PHE A 273 -2.61 13.09 -18.03
N GLY A 274 -2.50 14.20 -17.29
CA GLY A 274 -3.25 15.42 -17.50
C GLY A 274 -3.17 16.34 -16.29
N LYS A 275 -3.84 17.48 -16.35
CA LYS A 275 -3.86 18.45 -15.26
C LYS A 275 -4.71 17.91 -14.10
N VAL A 276 -4.08 17.84 -12.92
CA VAL A 276 -4.70 17.45 -11.65
C VAL A 276 -4.37 18.53 -10.62
N TYR A 277 -5.34 18.95 -9.85
CA TYR A 277 -5.18 19.98 -8.83
C TYR A 277 -5.02 19.31 -7.45
N ALA A 278 -3.77 19.18 -6.99
CA ALA A 278 -3.48 18.62 -5.67
C ALA A 278 -3.15 19.71 -4.64
N ALA A 279 -2.77 20.89 -5.09
CA ALA A 279 -2.46 22.07 -4.30
C ALA A 279 -2.45 23.30 -5.23
N GLU A 280 -2.48 24.51 -4.65
CA GLU A 280 -2.22 25.75 -5.36
C GLU A 280 -0.84 26.30 -5.02
N LYS A 281 -0.13 26.85 -6.02
CA LYS A 281 1.18 27.48 -5.81
C LYS A 281 1.01 28.90 -5.31
N THR A 282 1.07 29.08 -4.01
CA THR A 282 0.96 30.38 -3.37
C THR A 282 1.90 30.52 -2.18
N SER A 283 2.31 31.74 -1.87
CA SER A 283 3.01 32.07 -0.63
C SER A 283 2.06 32.46 0.51
N ASN A 284 0.78 32.70 0.21
CA ASN A 284 -0.23 33.06 1.20
C ASN A 284 -0.54 31.82 2.06
N LYS A 285 -0.61 32.01 3.36
CA LYS A 285 -1.01 30.96 4.31
C LYS A 285 -2.51 30.67 4.22
N VAL A 286 -2.94 30.15 3.08
CA VAL A 286 -4.29 29.61 2.83
C VAL A 286 -4.21 28.11 2.65
N ILE A 287 -5.22 27.39 3.12
CA ILE A 287 -5.29 25.94 3.06
C ILE A 287 -6.73 25.49 2.92
N ALA A 288 -6.98 24.39 2.22
CA ALA A 288 -8.32 23.84 2.05
C ALA A 288 -8.50 22.54 2.85
N LEU A 289 -9.56 22.49 3.67
CA LEU A 289 -10.04 21.24 4.27
C LEU A 289 -10.98 20.54 3.30
N THR A 290 -10.78 19.23 3.11
CA THR A 290 -11.66 18.42 2.28
C THR A 290 -12.02 17.12 2.98
N PHE A 291 -13.26 16.67 2.78
CA PHE A 291 -13.83 15.45 3.36
C PHE A 291 -14.32 14.54 2.24
N ASP A 292 -13.92 13.28 2.25
CA ASP A 292 -14.29 12.28 1.26
C ASP A 292 -15.22 11.23 1.85
N ASP A 293 -15.96 10.52 0.98
CA ASP A 293 -16.77 9.33 1.25
C ASP A 293 -18.12 9.58 1.96
N GLY A 294 -18.43 10.81 2.34
CA GLY A 294 -19.69 11.17 2.97
C GLY A 294 -20.90 11.27 1.99
N PRO A 295 -22.06 11.72 2.48
CA PRO A 295 -22.41 11.88 3.89
C PRO A 295 -22.46 10.54 4.65
N ASN A 296 -22.08 10.59 5.93
CA ASN A 296 -22.10 9.46 6.85
C ASN A 296 -22.54 9.91 8.24
N GLU A 297 -23.80 9.67 8.60
CA GLU A 297 -24.33 10.11 9.88
C GLU A 297 -23.93 9.16 11.05
N PRO A 298 -23.65 9.71 12.26
CA PRO A 298 -23.79 11.14 12.65
C PRO A 298 -22.54 12.01 12.31
N TYR A 299 -21.47 11.45 11.79
CA TYR A 299 -20.15 12.08 11.71
C TYR A 299 -20.12 13.31 10.81
N THR A 300 -20.79 13.27 9.66
CA THR A 300 -20.88 14.43 8.76
C THR A 300 -21.57 15.61 9.46
N SER A 301 -22.63 15.37 10.21
CA SER A 301 -23.31 16.41 10.99
C SER A 301 -22.41 16.96 12.11
N GLU A 302 -21.67 16.12 12.83
CA GLU A 302 -20.72 16.54 13.86
C GLU A 302 -19.57 17.38 13.28
N ILE A 303 -19.07 17.01 12.09
CA ILE A 303 -18.06 17.79 11.37
C ILE A 303 -18.60 19.17 10.98
N LEU A 304 -19.83 19.25 10.49
CA LEU A 304 -20.49 20.52 10.14
C LEU A 304 -20.64 21.42 11.38
N ASP A 305 -21.02 20.86 12.54
CA ASP A 305 -21.11 21.62 13.79
C ASP A 305 -19.75 22.19 14.21
N ILE A 306 -18.66 21.41 14.04
CA ILE A 306 -17.29 21.86 14.32
C ILE A 306 -16.88 22.98 13.37
N LEU A 307 -17.10 22.83 12.06
CA LEU A 307 -16.77 23.84 11.06
C LEU A 307 -17.53 25.16 11.33
N ALA A 308 -18.81 25.07 11.63
CA ALA A 308 -19.64 26.21 11.97
C ALA A 308 -19.15 26.93 13.25
N SER A 309 -18.77 26.16 14.30
CA SER A 309 -18.25 26.74 15.55
C SER A 309 -16.94 27.53 15.37
N HIS A 310 -16.14 27.17 14.35
CA HIS A 310 -14.89 27.86 14.00
C HIS A 310 -15.07 28.89 12.86
N ASN A 311 -16.28 29.04 12.34
CA ASN A 311 -16.60 29.92 11.21
C ASN A 311 -15.73 29.60 9.94
N ILE A 312 -15.65 28.32 9.60
CA ILE A 312 -14.85 27.76 8.50
C ILE A 312 -15.76 27.02 7.53
N ASN A 313 -15.52 27.22 6.23
CA ASN A 313 -16.13 26.43 5.18
C ASN A 313 -15.12 25.44 4.57
N ALA A 314 -15.59 24.26 4.20
CA ALA A 314 -14.82 23.17 3.62
C ALA A 314 -15.40 22.70 2.30
N THR A 315 -14.73 21.71 1.66
CA THR A 315 -15.23 21.05 0.45
C THR A 315 -15.45 19.56 0.76
N PHE A 316 -16.65 19.07 0.48
CA PHE A 316 -17.06 17.68 0.67
C PHE A 316 -17.15 16.96 -0.67
N PHE A 317 -16.34 15.94 -0.90
CA PHE A 317 -16.43 15.08 -2.07
C PHE A 317 -17.32 13.89 -1.70
N ILE A 318 -18.60 13.99 -2.08
CA ILE A 318 -19.62 13.05 -1.63
C ILE A 318 -19.85 11.92 -2.63
N ILE A 319 -20.15 10.73 -2.11
CA ILE A 319 -20.53 9.56 -2.89
C ILE A 319 -22.01 9.70 -3.29
N GLY A 320 -22.34 9.59 -4.57
CA GLY A 320 -23.70 9.77 -5.08
C GLY A 320 -24.73 8.89 -4.39
N LYS A 321 -24.40 7.63 -4.12
CA LYS A 321 -25.25 6.71 -3.37
C LYS A 321 -25.53 7.20 -1.93
N ASN A 322 -24.54 7.82 -1.29
CA ASN A 322 -24.73 8.39 0.05
C ASN A 322 -25.54 9.69 -0.01
N ALA A 323 -25.40 10.45 -1.10
CA ALA A 323 -26.25 11.64 -1.33
C ALA A 323 -27.75 11.28 -1.39
N GLU A 324 -28.10 10.19 -2.08
CA GLU A 324 -29.46 9.68 -2.13
C GLU A 324 -29.96 9.16 -0.77
N LEU A 325 -29.05 8.59 0.04
CA LEU A 325 -29.40 8.04 1.35
C LEU A 325 -29.58 9.13 2.42
N TYR A 326 -28.81 10.22 2.35
CA TYR A 326 -28.79 11.31 3.33
C TYR A 326 -29.05 12.69 2.71
N PRO A 327 -30.18 12.89 1.97
CA PRO A 327 -30.44 14.15 1.25
C PRO A 327 -30.53 15.37 2.17
N ALA A 328 -30.99 15.19 3.40
CA ALA A 328 -31.06 16.28 4.36
C ALA A 328 -29.66 16.81 4.75
N THR A 329 -28.70 15.90 4.95
CA THR A 329 -27.32 16.25 5.28
C THR A 329 -26.61 16.91 4.08
N VAL A 330 -26.85 16.43 2.86
CA VAL A 330 -26.34 17.07 1.64
C VAL A 330 -26.86 18.52 1.51
N ASN A 331 -28.15 18.73 1.74
CA ASN A 331 -28.72 20.09 1.73
C ASN A 331 -28.17 20.96 2.86
N ARG A 332 -27.87 20.38 4.03
CA ARG A 332 -27.21 21.08 5.16
C ARG A 332 -25.78 21.53 4.77
N ILE A 333 -24.98 20.66 4.14
CA ILE A 333 -23.64 21.00 3.64
C ILE A 333 -23.71 22.26 2.78
N GLN A 334 -24.64 22.29 1.82
CA GLN A 334 -24.84 23.42 0.92
C GLN A 334 -25.34 24.68 1.66
N ALA A 335 -26.35 24.54 2.51
CA ALA A 335 -26.98 25.66 3.22
C ALA A 335 -26.01 26.39 4.16
N GLU A 336 -25.04 25.68 4.75
CA GLU A 336 -24.01 26.24 5.60
C GLU A 336 -22.80 26.82 4.82
N GLY A 337 -22.88 26.89 3.49
CA GLY A 337 -21.86 27.52 2.63
C GLY A 337 -20.66 26.63 2.32
N ASN A 338 -20.73 25.36 2.65
CA ASN A 338 -19.71 24.39 2.21
C ASN A 338 -19.90 24.04 0.73
N VAL A 339 -18.84 23.56 0.10
CA VAL A 339 -18.87 23.17 -1.32
C VAL A 339 -18.99 21.66 -1.46
N ILE A 340 -19.80 21.23 -2.42
CA ILE A 340 -20.00 19.82 -2.77
C ILE A 340 -19.23 19.50 -4.04
N GLY A 341 -18.33 18.51 -3.98
CA GLY A 341 -17.69 17.87 -5.11
C GLY A 341 -18.22 16.45 -5.31
N ASN A 342 -18.00 15.89 -6.49
CA ASN A 342 -18.40 14.54 -6.86
C ASN A 342 -17.29 13.53 -6.53
N HIS A 343 -17.63 12.44 -5.82
CA HIS A 343 -16.71 11.33 -5.49
C HIS A 343 -17.18 10.00 -6.10
N SER A 344 -17.70 10.04 -7.34
CA SER A 344 -18.39 8.96 -8.05
C SER A 344 -19.70 8.53 -7.37
N TYR A 345 -20.43 7.59 -7.98
CA TYR A 345 -21.67 7.08 -7.41
C TYR A 345 -21.44 5.96 -6.39
N SER A 346 -20.56 5.01 -6.72
CA SER A 346 -20.41 3.76 -5.95
C SER A 346 -19.06 3.59 -5.27
N HIS A 347 -18.13 4.52 -5.41
CA HIS A 347 -16.76 4.42 -4.92
C HIS A 347 -16.05 3.11 -5.32
N SER A 348 -16.19 2.72 -6.59
CA SER A 348 -15.64 1.47 -7.10
C SER A 348 -14.10 1.46 -7.10
N PRO A 349 -13.44 0.42 -6.59
CA PRO A 349 -11.97 0.31 -6.63
C PRO A 349 -11.40 0.18 -8.04
N ASN A 350 -12.26 -0.11 -9.03
CA ASN A 350 -11.88 -0.30 -10.44
C ASN A 350 -12.32 0.86 -11.35
N HIS A 351 -12.74 1.99 -10.78
CA HIS A 351 -13.29 3.12 -11.54
C HIS A 351 -12.32 3.60 -12.64
N ALA A 352 -11.01 3.69 -12.33
CA ALA A 352 -10.03 4.28 -13.24
C ALA A 352 -9.62 3.35 -14.42
N VAL A 353 -9.99 2.07 -14.43
CA VAL A 353 -9.52 1.11 -15.44
C VAL A 353 -10.56 0.67 -16.46
N SER A 354 -11.78 1.22 -16.42
CA SER A 354 -12.85 0.83 -17.33
C SER A 354 -13.78 1.99 -17.65
N THR A 355 -14.51 1.88 -18.76
CA THR A 355 -15.60 2.81 -19.11
C THR A 355 -16.72 2.86 -18.07
N PHE A 356 -16.78 1.88 -17.17
CA PHE A 356 -17.67 1.87 -16.01
C PHE A 356 -17.39 3.06 -15.09
N GLY A 357 -16.11 3.44 -14.89
CA GLY A 357 -15.76 4.56 -14.01
C GLY A 357 -16.34 5.90 -14.46
N ILE A 358 -16.33 6.19 -15.77
CA ILE A 358 -16.93 7.41 -16.31
C ILE A 358 -18.46 7.40 -16.10
N LYS A 359 -19.12 6.26 -16.30
CA LYS A 359 -20.56 6.15 -16.02
C LYS A 359 -20.87 6.31 -14.53
N ASP A 360 -20.04 5.72 -13.67
CA ASP A 360 -20.18 5.83 -12.21
C ASP A 360 -19.97 7.28 -11.72
N MET A 361 -19.04 8.01 -12.34
CA MET A 361 -18.82 9.43 -12.09
C MET A 361 -20.04 10.27 -12.51
N LEU A 362 -20.56 10.07 -13.72
CA LEU A 362 -21.75 10.81 -14.23
C LEU A 362 -22.99 10.48 -13.40
N GLN A 363 -23.18 9.23 -13.01
CA GLN A 363 -24.26 8.85 -12.10
C GLN A 363 -24.14 9.52 -10.72
N GLY A 364 -22.90 9.72 -10.21
CA GLY A 364 -22.65 10.50 -9.01
C GLY A 364 -23.03 11.96 -9.15
N GLU A 365 -22.71 12.59 -10.30
CA GLU A 365 -23.16 13.95 -10.61
C GLU A 365 -24.68 14.06 -10.63
N ASP A 366 -25.36 13.14 -11.30
CA ASP A 366 -26.82 13.10 -11.39
C ASP A 366 -27.47 12.94 -10.02
N ALA A 367 -26.93 12.06 -9.17
CA ALA A 367 -27.43 11.87 -7.81
C ALA A 367 -27.29 13.14 -6.95
N ILE A 368 -26.18 13.85 -7.05
CA ILE A 368 -25.96 15.12 -6.36
C ILE A 368 -26.91 16.18 -6.89
N PHE A 369 -27.04 16.29 -8.20
CA PHE A 369 -27.94 17.24 -8.85
C PHE A 369 -29.41 17.04 -8.45
N ASN A 370 -29.86 15.79 -8.37
CA ASN A 370 -31.24 15.48 -7.96
C ASN A 370 -31.55 15.92 -6.53
N VAL A 371 -30.55 15.98 -5.64
CA VAL A 371 -30.72 16.43 -4.25
C VAL A 371 -30.57 17.94 -4.12
N THR A 372 -29.59 18.54 -4.78
CA THR A 372 -29.16 19.93 -4.55
C THR A 372 -29.60 20.92 -5.64
N GLY A 373 -29.95 20.42 -6.82
CA GLY A 373 -30.13 21.24 -8.02
C GLY A 373 -28.84 21.81 -8.60
N LEU A 374 -27.65 21.42 -8.08
CA LEU A 374 -26.36 21.92 -8.48
C LEU A 374 -25.51 20.81 -9.13
N LYS A 375 -24.80 21.13 -10.22
CA LYS A 375 -23.83 20.24 -10.87
C LYS A 375 -22.44 20.53 -10.38
N PRO A 376 -21.78 19.60 -9.64
CA PRO A 376 -20.41 19.81 -9.19
C PRO A 376 -19.45 20.07 -10.34
N HIS A 377 -18.61 21.10 -10.21
CA HIS A 377 -17.49 21.32 -11.13
C HIS A 377 -16.23 20.54 -10.70
N LEU A 378 -16.18 20.10 -9.42
CA LEU A 378 -15.06 19.38 -8.83
C LEU A 378 -15.35 17.89 -8.81
N TYR A 379 -14.42 17.09 -9.32
CA TYR A 379 -14.42 15.64 -9.19
C TYR A 379 -13.16 15.18 -8.45
N ARG A 380 -13.31 14.25 -7.52
CA ARG A 380 -12.19 13.55 -6.89
C ARG A 380 -12.30 12.06 -7.18
N PRO A 381 -11.29 11.44 -7.82
CA PRO A 381 -11.35 10.02 -8.13
C PRO A 381 -11.23 9.19 -6.86
N PRO A 382 -12.04 8.12 -6.69
CA PRO A 382 -11.88 7.17 -5.60
C PRO A 382 -10.44 6.68 -5.44
N HIS A 383 -9.93 6.66 -4.21
CA HIS A 383 -8.54 6.28 -3.90
C HIS A 383 -7.46 7.16 -4.56
N GLY A 384 -7.80 8.28 -5.19
CA GLY A 384 -6.86 9.14 -5.93
C GLY A 384 -6.26 8.51 -7.18
N LYS A 385 -6.80 7.39 -7.65
CA LYS A 385 -6.34 6.68 -8.84
C LYS A 385 -6.90 7.34 -10.10
N LYS A 386 -6.08 7.39 -11.16
CA LYS A 386 -6.46 8.03 -12.40
C LYS A 386 -5.81 7.39 -13.62
N THR A 387 -6.45 7.55 -14.77
CA THR A 387 -5.96 7.11 -16.08
C THR A 387 -6.17 8.23 -17.09
N PRO A 388 -5.45 8.21 -18.24
CA PRO A 388 -5.66 9.22 -19.30
C PRO A 388 -7.12 9.34 -19.74
N TRP A 389 -7.79 8.21 -19.94
CA TRP A 389 -9.19 8.20 -20.41
C TRP A 389 -10.19 8.66 -19.35
N GLU A 390 -9.90 8.48 -18.06
CA GLU A 390 -10.72 9.01 -16.98
C GLU A 390 -10.60 10.53 -16.92
N LEU A 391 -9.37 11.07 -17.01
CA LEU A 391 -9.14 12.51 -17.07
C LEU A 391 -9.83 13.17 -18.27
N ASP A 392 -9.80 12.52 -19.44
CA ASP A 392 -10.54 12.96 -20.61
C ASP A 392 -12.06 12.96 -20.32
N GLY A 393 -12.59 11.90 -19.72
CA GLY A 393 -14.01 11.81 -19.33
C GLY A 393 -14.42 12.85 -18.29
N VAL A 394 -13.58 13.17 -17.31
CA VAL A 394 -13.80 14.25 -16.33
C VAL A 394 -13.90 15.61 -17.04
N LYS A 395 -12.98 15.88 -17.97
CA LYS A 395 -12.97 17.10 -18.77
C LYS A 395 -14.20 17.19 -19.68
N ASP A 396 -14.58 16.11 -20.36
CA ASP A 396 -15.74 16.05 -21.25
C ASP A 396 -17.06 16.29 -20.50
N ALA A 397 -17.11 15.91 -19.20
CA ALA A 397 -18.22 16.21 -18.30
C ALA A 397 -18.18 17.65 -17.74
N GLY A 398 -17.24 18.48 -18.16
CA GLY A 398 -17.10 19.86 -17.68
C GLY A 398 -16.55 19.98 -16.27
N MET A 399 -15.99 18.90 -15.71
CA MET A 399 -15.41 18.88 -14.38
C MET A 399 -13.88 19.02 -14.41
N ILE A 400 -13.29 19.34 -13.27
CA ILE A 400 -11.84 19.30 -13.03
C ILE A 400 -11.52 18.25 -11.99
N GLU A 401 -10.37 17.59 -12.15
CA GLU A 401 -9.91 16.59 -11.18
C GLU A 401 -9.14 17.27 -10.04
N VAL A 402 -9.63 17.08 -8.81
CA VAL A 402 -9.03 17.58 -7.57
C VAL A 402 -8.60 16.42 -6.70
N THR A 403 -7.35 16.41 -6.31
CA THR A 403 -6.79 15.44 -5.38
C THR A 403 -6.31 16.15 -4.10
N TRP A 404 -5.22 15.71 -3.51
CA TRP A 404 -4.65 16.26 -2.29
C TRP A 404 -3.13 16.13 -2.29
N ASP A 405 -2.49 16.92 -1.47
CA ASP A 405 -1.04 16.83 -1.21
C ASP A 405 -0.70 16.71 0.28
N ILE A 406 -1.72 16.83 1.15
CA ILE A 406 -1.60 16.63 2.59
C ILE A 406 -2.59 15.55 3.01
N SER A 407 -2.09 14.42 3.50
CA SER A 407 -2.94 13.37 4.10
C SER A 407 -2.11 12.51 5.03
N THR A 408 -2.70 12.05 6.11
CA THR A 408 -2.22 10.87 6.83
C THR A 408 -2.75 9.63 6.14
N ASN A 409 -2.01 8.53 6.15
CA ASN A 409 -2.50 7.24 5.62
C ASN A 409 -3.50 6.57 6.58
N ASP A 410 -4.43 7.34 7.11
CA ASP A 410 -5.31 7.01 8.20
C ASP A 410 -6.17 5.76 7.97
N GLN A 411 -6.83 5.66 6.81
CA GLN A 411 -7.76 4.58 6.55
C GLN A 411 -7.12 3.19 6.44
N HIS A 412 -5.89 3.07 5.92
CA HIS A 412 -5.23 1.77 5.77
C HIS A 412 -4.40 1.40 6.99
N SER A 413 -3.83 2.37 7.69
CA SER A 413 -3.02 2.14 8.89
C SER A 413 -3.89 1.69 10.07
N PHE A 414 -5.10 2.24 10.24
CA PHE A 414 -5.98 1.92 11.37
C PHE A 414 -6.53 0.49 11.36
N ILE A 415 -6.75 -0.07 10.17
CA ILE A 415 -7.24 -1.45 10.04
C ILE A 415 -6.21 -2.45 10.59
N TYR A 416 -4.92 -2.13 10.52
CA TYR A 416 -3.83 -3.06 10.85
C TYR A 416 -3.10 -2.73 12.16
N PHE A 417 -3.07 -1.47 12.63
CA PHE A 417 -2.20 -1.01 13.73
C PHE A 417 -2.93 -0.43 14.94
N GLY A 418 -4.26 -0.38 14.90
CA GLY A 418 -5.05 0.34 15.89
C GLY A 418 -5.08 1.85 15.60
N LYS A 419 -6.12 2.53 16.08
CA LYS A 419 -6.28 3.98 15.90
C LYS A 419 -5.18 4.71 16.67
N PRO A 420 -4.44 5.67 16.05
CA PRO A 420 -3.63 6.61 16.82
C PRO A 420 -4.54 7.45 17.71
N SER A 421 -3.97 8.20 18.65
CA SER A 421 -4.76 9.22 19.32
C SER A 421 -5.08 10.39 18.36
N SER A 422 -6.18 11.11 18.64
CA SER A 422 -6.59 12.27 17.84
C SER A 422 -5.50 13.36 17.78
N GLU A 423 -4.71 13.50 18.85
CA GLU A 423 -3.57 14.41 18.91
C GLU A 423 -2.48 14.02 17.90
N ARG A 424 -2.06 12.76 17.89
CA ARG A 424 -1.05 12.27 16.93
C ARG A 424 -1.50 12.38 15.49
N TYR A 425 -2.79 12.16 15.26
CA TYR A 425 -3.37 12.32 13.93
C TYR A 425 -3.34 13.79 13.49
N ALA A 426 -3.75 14.70 14.38
CA ALA A 426 -3.71 16.14 14.12
C ALA A 426 -2.27 16.64 13.92
N GLU A 427 -1.32 16.26 14.77
CA GLU A 427 0.11 16.60 14.64
C GLU A 427 0.68 16.17 13.29
N ALA A 428 0.33 14.98 12.78
CA ALA A 428 0.81 14.48 11.51
C ALA A 428 0.31 15.33 10.32
N ILE A 429 -0.96 15.77 10.34
CA ILE A 429 -1.54 16.69 9.34
C ILE A 429 -0.88 18.06 9.41
N VAL A 430 -0.79 18.61 10.61
CA VAL A 430 -0.24 19.96 10.85
C VAL A 430 1.23 20.04 10.45
N LYS A 431 2.00 18.97 10.66
CA LYS A 431 3.41 18.88 10.24
C LYS A 431 3.60 18.93 8.73
N GLU A 432 2.66 18.41 7.95
CA GLU A 432 2.72 18.42 6.48
C GLU A 432 2.11 19.70 5.88
N ALA A 433 1.46 20.54 6.70
CA ALA A 433 0.80 21.75 6.23
C ALA A 433 1.75 22.73 5.54
N LYS A 434 1.30 23.25 4.41
CA LYS A 434 2.02 24.24 3.60
C LYS A 434 1.05 25.18 2.90
N PRO A 435 1.47 26.40 2.54
CA PRO A 435 0.63 27.34 1.81
C PRO A 435 0.08 26.73 0.52
N GLY A 436 -1.21 26.90 0.29
CA GLY A 436 -1.91 26.37 -0.87
C GLY A 436 -2.23 24.89 -0.83
N GLY A 437 -1.98 24.20 0.29
CA GLY A 437 -2.22 22.76 0.44
C GLY A 437 -3.70 22.40 0.46
N ILE A 438 -4.02 21.19 0.00
CA ILE A 438 -5.34 20.56 0.09
C ILE A 438 -5.23 19.37 1.03
N ILE A 439 -5.91 19.47 2.19
CA ILE A 439 -5.92 18.43 3.22
C ILE A 439 -7.04 17.43 2.91
N LEU A 440 -6.70 16.14 2.83
CA LEU A 440 -7.66 15.05 2.78
C LEU A 440 -7.98 14.55 4.19
N LEU A 441 -9.24 14.60 4.53
CA LEU A 441 -9.88 13.92 5.65
C LEU A 441 -11.04 13.06 5.11
N HIS A 442 -11.66 12.26 5.97
CA HIS A 442 -12.81 11.45 5.59
C HIS A 442 -13.92 11.61 6.63
N ASP A 443 -15.13 11.85 6.20
CA ASP A 443 -16.35 11.81 7.03
C ASP A 443 -17.10 10.48 6.86
N GLY A 444 -16.70 9.65 5.88
CA GLY A 444 -17.15 8.30 5.64
C GLY A 444 -16.00 7.33 5.34
N HIS A 445 -16.36 6.13 4.95
CA HIS A 445 -15.46 5.18 4.30
C HIS A 445 -16.17 4.66 3.05
N GLY A 446 -15.53 4.76 1.90
CA GLY A 446 -16.04 4.20 0.65
C GLY A 446 -16.50 2.77 0.86
N THR A 447 -17.61 2.39 0.26
CA THR A 447 -18.31 1.14 0.50
C THR A 447 -17.42 -0.10 0.40
N MET A 448 -16.84 -0.54 1.52
CA MET A 448 -16.47 -1.94 1.69
C MET A 448 -17.78 -2.70 1.94
N GLN A 449 -18.19 -3.54 1.00
CA GLN A 449 -19.34 -4.42 1.18
C GLN A 449 -19.21 -5.15 2.53
N GLY A 450 -20.15 -4.91 3.44
CA GLY A 450 -20.29 -5.62 4.70
C GLY A 450 -19.79 -4.94 5.96
N VAL A 451 -19.36 -3.66 5.91
CA VAL A 451 -19.07 -2.88 7.13
C VAL A 451 -20.27 -1.97 7.43
N PRO A 452 -21.03 -2.21 8.51
CA PRO A 452 -22.05 -1.25 8.95
C PRO A 452 -21.33 0.02 9.45
N GLN A 453 -21.78 1.17 8.98
CA GLN A 453 -21.36 2.51 9.40
C GLN A 453 -19.85 2.65 9.64
N SER A 454 -19.18 3.25 8.71
CA SER A 454 -17.76 3.57 8.84
C SER A 454 -17.53 4.56 9.98
N ASP A 455 -16.67 4.20 10.91
CA ASP A 455 -16.35 4.99 12.07
C ASP A 455 -15.40 6.15 11.70
N ALA A 456 -15.95 7.36 11.50
CA ALA A 456 -15.18 8.59 11.26
C ALA A 456 -14.91 9.38 12.56
N SER A 457 -15.11 8.77 13.74
CA SER A 457 -14.92 9.43 15.05
C SER A 457 -13.52 10.03 15.23
N MET A 458 -12.49 9.46 14.60
CA MET A 458 -11.14 10.00 14.62
C MET A 458 -11.06 11.37 13.95
N THR A 459 -11.67 11.51 12.77
CA THR A 459 -11.74 12.80 12.06
C THR A 459 -12.46 13.84 12.92
N VAL A 460 -13.61 13.48 13.50
CA VAL A 460 -14.38 14.37 14.40
C VAL A 460 -13.53 14.84 15.57
N GLN A 461 -12.83 13.92 16.26
CA GLN A 461 -12.01 14.26 17.43
C GLN A 461 -10.75 15.07 17.08
N ALA A 462 -10.14 14.82 15.93
CA ALA A 462 -8.91 15.50 15.52
C ALA A 462 -9.17 16.87 14.86
N LEU A 463 -10.34 17.06 14.25
CA LEU A 463 -10.64 18.26 13.45
C LEU A 463 -10.47 19.58 14.24
N PRO A 464 -10.99 19.75 15.48
CA PRO A 464 -10.74 20.95 16.26
C PRO A 464 -9.26 21.22 16.48
N LEU A 465 -8.48 20.18 16.78
CA LEU A 465 -7.03 20.28 17.02
C LEU A 465 -6.27 20.71 15.76
N ILE A 466 -6.67 20.20 14.59
CA ILE A 466 -6.10 20.58 13.30
C ILE A 466 -6.38 22.06 13.01
N ILE A 467 -7.63 22.48 13.21
CA ILE A 467 -8.06 23.85 12.95
C ILE A 467 -7.30 24.84 13.86
N GLU A 468 -7.32 24.61 15.16
CA GLU A 468 -6.69 25.48 16.16
C GLU A 468 -5.18 25.60 15.93
N GLN A 469 -4.48 24.48 15.69
CA GLN A 469 -3.03 24.48 15.46
C GLN A 469 -2.65 25.20 14.15
N LEU A 470 -3.42 25.02 13.08
CA LEU A 470 -3.17 25.69 11.81
C LEU A 470 -3.51 27.20 11.89
N GLN A 471 -4.60 27.57 12.58
CA GLN A 471 -4.91 28.99 12.84
C GLN A 471 -3.82 29.67 13.68
N ALA A 472 -3.31 28.98 14.71
CA ALA A 472 -2.18 29.47 15.52
C ALA A 472 -0.91 29.68 14.71
N GLN A 473 -0.70 28.88 13.64
CA GLN A 473 0.38 29.08 12.68
C GLN A 473 0.08 30.17 11.62
N GLY A 474 -1.10 30.80 11.69
CA GLY A 474 -1.51 31.87 10.79
C GLY A 474 -2.11 31.40 9.47
N TYR A 475 -2.55 30.14 9.36
CA TYR A 475 -3.30 29.66 8.20
C TYR A 475 -4.74 30.17 8.25
N ARG A 476 -5.26 30.51 7.06
CA ARG A 476 -6.67 30.80 6.81
C ARG A 476 -7.27 29.68 5.98
N PHE A 477 -8.40 29.16 6.42
CA PHE A 477 -9.12 28.10 5.70
C PHE A 477 -9.99 28.68 4.59
N VAL A 478 -9.99 28.02 3.45
CA VAL A 478 -10.82 28.36 2.28
C VAL A 478 -11.34 27.08 1.62
N THR A 479 -12.41 27.18 0.86
CA THR A 479 -12.88 26.04 0.03
C THR A 479 -11.97 25.81 -1.16
N VAL A 480 -11.99 24.62 -1.74
CA VAL A 480 -11.18 24.28 -2.94
C VAL A 480 -11.43 25.24 -4.11
N PRO A 481 -12.68 25.61 -4.46
CA PRO A 481 -12.90 26.60 -5.51
C PRO A 481 -12.25 27.95 -5.26
N VAL A 482 -12.32 28.44 -4.03
CA VAL A 482 -11.66 29.71 -3.63
C VAL A 482 -10.15 29.56 -3.69
N LEU A 483 -9.58 28.39 -3.28
CA LEU A 483 -8.14 28.15 -3.33
C LEU A 483 -7.61 28.13 -4.77
N LEU A 484 -8.35 27.51 -5.70
CA LEU A 484 -7.93 27.27 -7.07
C LEU A 484 -8.39 28.35 -8.07
N ASP A 485 -9.18 29.33 -7.61
CA ASP A 485 -9.83 30.35 -8.44
C ASP A 485 -10.66 29.74 -9.60
N VAL A 486 -11.55 28.82 -9.26
CA VAL A 486 -12.45 28.09 -10.19
C VAL A 486 -13.89 28.12 -9.69
N PRO A 487 -14.90 27.94 -10.56
CA PRO A 487 -16.28 27.79 -10.13
C PRO A 487 -16.47 26.53 -9.26
N ALA A 488 -17.38 26.59 -8.32
CA ALA A 488 -17.76 25.43 -7.51
C ALA A 488 -18.69 24.47 -8.28
N TYR A 489 -19.54 25.04 -9.15
CA TYR A 489 -20.58 24.35 -9.87
C TYR A 489 -20.60 24.76 -11.33
N ASN A 490 -21.03 23.84 -12.19
CA ASN A 490 -21.31 24.11 -13.60
C ASN A 490 -22.66 24.82 -13.76
N ASN A 491 -22.79 25.72 -14.75
CA ASN A 491 -24.02 26.38 -15.09
C ASN A 491 -24.99 25.44 -15.82
#